data_e5d3d10363a63051054950b7f21a0301
#
_entry.id   e5d3d10363a63051054950b7f21a0301
#
_cell.length_a   1.000
_cell.length_b   1.000
_cell.length_c   1.000
_cell.angle_alpha   90.00
_cell.angle_beta   90.00
_cell.angle_gamma   90.00
#
_symmetry.space_group_name_H-M   'P 1'
#
loop_
_entity.id
_entity.type
_entity.pdbx_description
1 polymer ?
#
loop_
_entity_poly.entity_id
_entity_poly.type
_entity_poly.pdbx_seq_one_letter_code
_entity_poly.pdbx_strand_id
1 'polypeptide(L)'
;MKKDKFNLVQRNYKDTLFRMIFSDKEALLGLYNAVSGKDYKEPDELEIVTLENAIYMNRKNDLAFVIDCSLNLYEHQSTDSPNLPMRNLFYISRELEKLTSQQSLYSSKLVKVPTPRFIVFYNGKDTSWERKVKKLSDVYEQKTDNPELELRVTMLNINLGKNSELMKKCKTLFEYMQYVEKVRKYTSSMNISQAVERAVNECIKEGILADFLLKNKAEAVQMSIFEYDEEKEMKLIRQDEREIGIQQGIRKGVNKGRKEGIRESIKCFILYCLEEQIQEESIVLKLQRIFGVLPDEGRRLISLYRKVE
;
A
#
# COMPACT_ATOMS: atom_id res chain seq x y z
N MET A 1 24.96 6.93 26.02
CA MET A 1 25.31 7.81 24.88
C MET A 1 25.58 7.11 23.53
N LYS A 2 25.36 5.79 23.36
CA LYS A 2 25.51 5.08 22.07
C LYS A 2 24.16 4.81 21.34
N LYS A 3 23.01 4.90 22.02
CA LYS A 3 21.67 4.68 21.43
C LYS A 3 21.18 5.85 20.57
N ASP A 4 21.56 7.08 20.87
CA ASP A 4 21.05 8.27 20.16
C ASP A 4 21.71 8.50 18.80
N LYS A 5 22.96 8.04 18.60
CA LYS A 5 23.62 8.11 17.28
C LYS A 5 23.01 7.14 16.27
N PHE A 6 22.55 5.95 16.72
CA PHE A 6 21.91 4.97 15.85
C PHE A 6 20.52 5.46 15.37
N ASN A 7 19.78 6.16 16.22
CA ASN A 7 18.46 6.72 15.87
C ASN A 7 18.54 7.94 14.93
N LEU A 8 19.61 8.73 14.96
CA LEU A 8 19.80 9.84 14.03
C LEU A 8 20.20 9.36 12.62
N VAL A 9 21.00 8.29 12.56
CA VAL A 9 21.39 7.63 11.31
C VAL A 9 20.16 6.99 10.62
N GLN A 10 19.25 6.37 11.40
CA GLN A 10 18.00 5.81 10.87
C GLN A 10 17.02 6.84 10.28
N ARG A 11 17.08 8.11 10.67
CA ARG A 11 16.17 9.15 10.14
C ARG A 11 16.50 9.63 8.73
N ASN A 12 17.72 9.48 8.25
CA ASN A 12 18.18 9.98 6.95
C ASN A 12 18.19 8.94 5.81
N TYR A 13 17.96 7.64 6.10
CA TYR A 13 18.10 6.54 5.13
C TYR A 13 16.76 6.05 4.52
N LYS A 14 15.77 6.91 4.41
CA LYS A 14 14.45 6.56 3.84
C LYS A 14 14.28 6.91 2.36
N ASP A 15 15.36 7.29 1.70
CA ASP A 15 15.32 7.58 0.28
C ASP A 15 15.71 6.33 -0.51
N THR A 16 14.86 5.88 -1.44
CA THR A 16 15.15 4.76 -2.33
C THR A 16 16.19 5.16 -3.38
N LEU A 17 16.90 4.17 -3.95
CA LEU A 17 17.81 4.42 -5.06
C LEU A 17 17.09 5.07 -6.26
N PHE A 18 15.83 4.69 -6.50
CA PHE A 18 14.99 5.33 -7.50
C PHE A 18 14.90 6.85 -7.30
N ARG A 19 14.60 7.27 -6.06
CA ARG A 19 14.51 8.69 -5.73
C ARG A 19 15.83 9.40 -5.89
N MET A 20 16.96 8.79 -5.49
CA MET A 20 18.28 9.38 -5.67
C MET A 20 18.56 9.67 -7.15
N ILE A 21 18.29 8.70 -8.03
CA ILE A 21 18.50 8.84 -9.48
C ILE A 21 17.63 9.96 -10.03
N PHE A 22 16.34 9.93 -9.73
CA PHE A 22 15.37 10.88 -10.31
C PHE A 22 15.21 12.18 -9.51
N SER A 23 16.03 12.42 -8.50
CA SER A 23 16.22 13.76 -7.91
C SER A 23 17.09 14.66 -8.77
N ASP A 24 17.82 14.09 -9.73
CA ASP A 24 18.49 14.83 -10.78
C ASP A 24 17.45 15.36 -11.81
N LYS A 25 17.51 16.66 -12.12
CA LYS A 25 16.50 17.31 -12.97
C LYS A 25 16.49 16.77 -14.40
N GLU A 26 17.65 16.42 -14.95
CA GLU A 26 17.74 15.86 -16.32
C GLU A 26 17.12 14.47 -16.38
N ALA A 27 17.44 13.61 -15.40
CA ALA A 27 16.87 12.28 -15.30
C ALA A 27 15.34 12.36 -15.07
N LEU A 28 14.89 13.28 -14.22
CA LEU A 28 13.46 13.49 -13.94
C LEU A 28 12.72 14.01 -15.16
N LEU A 29 13.29 14.95 -15.90
CA LEU A 29 12.69 15.47 -17.15
C LEU A 29 12.56 14.35 -18.19
N GLY A 30 13.60 13.52 -18.35
CA GLY A 30 13.55 12.35 -19.22
C GLY A 30 12.44 11.37 -18.84
N LEU A 31 12.25 11.12 -17.54
CA LEU A 31 11.16 10.29 -17.04
C LEU A 31 9.79 10.92 -17.30
N TYR A 32 9.64 12.22 -17.02
CA TYR A 32 8.41 12.95 -17.29
C TYR A 32 8.03 12.93 -18.77
N ASN A 33 8.99 13.22 -19.66
CA ASN A 33 8.76 13.18 -21.10
C ASN A 33 8.30 11.79 -21.56
N ALA A 34 8.96 10.74 -21.07
CA ALA A 34 8.60 9.36 -21.41
C ALA A 34 7.19 8.96 -20.96
N VAL A 35 6.77 9.42 -19.75
CA VAL A 35 5.45 9.13 -19.18
C VAL A 35 4.35 9.97 -19.82
N SER A 36 4.61 11.26 -20.02
CA SER A 36 3.62 12.22 -20.53
C SER A 36 3.48 12.22 -22.06
N GLY A 37 4.47 11.69 -22.77
CA GLY A 37 4.58 11.80 -24.22
C GLY A 37 4.96 13.20 -24.71
N LYS A 38 5.46 14.06 -23.82
CA LYS A 38 5.98 15.40 -24.12
C LYS A 38 7.45 15.33 -24.50
N ASP A 39 8.02 16.47 -24.91
CA ASP A 39 9.42 16.57 -25.33
C ASP A 39 10.03 17.90 -24.84
N TYR A 40 10.00 18.14 -23.53
CA TYR A 40 10.64 19.28 -22.90
C TYR A 40 12.15 19.09 -22.94
N LYS A 41 12.90 20.20 -23.17
CA LYS A 41 14.37 20.16 -23.34
C LYS A 41 15.11 20.77 -22.16
N GLU A 42 14.47 21.71 -21.47
CA GLU A 42 15.11 22.50 -20.41
C GLU A 42 14.77 21.93 -19.03
N PRO A 43 15.75 21.34 -18.32
CA PRO A 43 15.53 20.80 -16.97
C PRO A 43 15.07 21.85 -15.95
N ASP A 44 15.39 23.12 -16.18
CA ASP A 44 14.99 24.23 -15.30
C ASP A 44 13.49 24.56 -15.37
N GLU A 45 12.76 24.05 -16.35
CA GLU A 45 11.30 24.11 -16.38
C GLU A 45 10.65 23.26 -15.26
N LEU A 46 11.43 22.31 -14.67
CA LEU A 46 11.01 21.54 -13.51
C LEU A 46 11.22 22.32 -12.22
N GLU A 47 10.14 22.54 -11.48
CA GLU A 47 10.17 22.99 -10.11
C GLU A 47 9.94 21.80 -9.18
N ILE A 48 10.98 21.35 -8.47
CA ILE A 48 10.86 20.27 -7.48
C ILE A 48 10.20 20.83 -6.23
N VAL A 49 9.04 20.26 -5.87
CA VAL A 49 8.30 20.61 -4.67
C VAL A 49 8.64 19.58 -3.59
N THR A 50 9.30 20.01 -2.52
CA THR A 50 9.70 19.09 -1.45
C THR A 50 8.52 18.80 -0.54
N LEU A 51 8.12 17.55 -0.46
CA LEU A 51 7.15 17.06 0.53
C LEU A 51 7.83 16.94 1.93
N GLU A 52 8.21 18.07 2.53
CA GLU A 52 9.04 18.08 3.76
C GLU A 52 8.38 17.47 5.00
N ASN A 53 7.09 17.25 5.01
CA ASN A 53 6.35 16.80 6.19
C ASN A 53 5.36 15.66 5.95
N ALA A 54 5.69 14.68 5.13
CA ALA A 54 4.92 13.44 5.08
C ALA A 54 5.12 12.61 6.36
N ILE A 55 4.88 13.24 7.53
CA ILE A 55 5.14 12.69 8.88
C ILE A 55 4.25 11.47 9.18
N TYR A 56 3.15 11.27 8.45
CA TYR A 56 2.19 10.22 8.77
C TYR A 56 2.59 8.80 8.37
N MET A 57 3.58 8.58 7.50
CA MET A 57 3.94 7.22 7.07
C MET A 57 5.44 6.97 6.88
N ASN A 58 6.34 7.70 7.51
CA ASN A 58 7.77 7.32 7.53
C ASN A 58 8.41 6.93 6.16
N ARG A 59 7.78 7.25 5.02
CA ARG A 59 8.25 6.88 3.69
C ARG A 59 8.46 8.13 2.85
N LYS A 60 9.72 8.46 2.58
CA LYS A 60 10.13 9.55 1.69
C LYS A 60 10.43 9.03 0.27
N ASN A 61 9.53 8.22 -0.30
CA ASN A 61 9.76 7.58 -1.59
C ASN A 61 9.16 8.36 -2.78
N ASP A 62 8.63 9.56 -2.52
CA ASP A 62 7.83 10.29 -3.49
C ASP A 62 8.61 11.47 -4.04
N LEU A 63 8.54 11.66 -5.35
CA LEU A 63 9.00 12.84 -6.06
C LEU A 63 7.79 13.70 -6.39
N ALA A 64 7.77 14.93 -5.91
CA ALA A 64 6.76 15.92 -6.28
C ALA A 64 7.42 17.06 -7.05
N PHE A 65 6.84 17.43 -8.18
CA PHE A 65 7.36 18.50 -9.02
C PHE A 65 6.25 19.15 -9.85
N VAL A 66 6.44 20.40 -10.18
CA VAL A 66 5.57 21.17 -11.07
C VAL A 66 6.28 21.37 -12.40
N ILE A 67 5.56 21.13 -13.49
CA ILE A 67 5.97 21.47 -14.84
C ILE A 67 4.69 21.79 -15.65
N ASP A 68 4.70 22.83 -16.45
CA ASP A 68 3.61 23.21 -17.36
C ASP A 68 2.22 23.17 -16.67
N CYS A 69 2.10 23.86 -15.55
CA CYS A 69 0.86 23.90 -14.73
C CYS A 69 0.35 22.49 -14.29
N SER A 70 1.19 21.50 -14.28
CA SER A 70 0.90 20.15 -13.75
C SER A 70 1.72 19.87 -12.52
N LEU A 71 1.06 19.49 -11.42
CA LEU A 71 1.69 18.99 -10.20
C LEU A 71 1.77 17.47 -10.26
N ASN A 72 2.96 16.94 -10.45
CA ASN A 72 3.19 15.52 -10.62
C ASN A 72 3.68 14.90 -9.30
N LEU A 73 3.02 13.83 -8.87
CA LEU A 73 3.43 12.99 -7.74
C LEU A 73 3.84 11.62 -8.30
N TYR A 74 5.15 11.35 -8.27
CA TYR A 74 5.75 10.11 -8.72
C TYR A 74 6.21 9.31 -7.53
N GLU A 75 5.62 8.13 -7.34
CA GLU A 75 5.94 7.20 -6.27
C GLU A 75 6.57 5.94 -6.85
N HIS A 76 7.61 5.41 -6.19
CA HIS A 76 8.19 4.11 -6.50
C HIS A 76 7.82 3.10 -5.41
N GLN A 77 7.30 1.92 -5.79
CA GLN A 77 6.98 0.88 -4.82
C GLN A 77 7.00 -0.55 -5.39
N SER A 78 7.37 -1.49 -4.54
CA SER A 78 7.37 -2.93 -4.83
C SER A 78 6.07 -3.65 -4.47
N THR A 79 5.12 -2.94 -3.85
CA THR A 79 3.87 -3.51 -3.35
C THR A 79 2.66 -2.92 -4.06
N ASP A 80 1.70 -3.77 -4.45
CA ASP A 80 0.40 -3.32 -4.96
C ASP A 80 -0.55 -3.00 -3.77
N SER A 81 -0.46 -1.75 -3.25
CA SER A 81 -1.30 -1.31 -2.13
C SER A 81 -2.69 -0.89 -2.61
N PRO A 82 -3.80 -1.41 -2.03
CA PRO A 82 -5.15 -0.96 -2.35
C PRO A 82 -5.43 0.48 -1.91
N ASN A 83 -4.70 0.99 -0.91
CA ASN A 83 -4.94 2.29 -0.29
C ASN A 83 -4.18 3.46 -0.97
N LEU A 84 -3.59 3.23 -2.14
CA LEU A 84 -2.87 4.26 -2.88
C LEU A 84 -3.68 5.53 -3.14
N PRO A 85 -4.95 5.47 -3.62
CA PRO A 85 -5.72 6.67 -3.87
C PRO A 85 -5.97 7.51 -2.61
N MET A 86 -6.25 6.85 -1.48
CA MET A 86 -6.45 7.54 -0.19
C MET A 86 -5.16 8.23 0.29
N ARG A 87 -4.01 7.57 0.16
CA ARG A 87 -2.70 8.17 0.50
C ARG A 87 -2.41 9.40 -0.36
N ASN A 88 -2.62 9.27 -1.68
CA ASN A 88 -2.41 10.37 -2.61
C ASN A 88 -3.38 11.54 -2.38
N LEU A 89 -4.62 11.28 -1.95
CA LEU A 89 -5.55 12.33 -1.54
C LEU A 89 -4.99 13.17 -0.38
N PHE A 90 -4.44 12.52 0.64
CA PHE A 90 -3.83 13.25 1.76
C PHE A 90 -2.57 14.02 1.35
N TYR A 91 -1.77 13.50 0.43
CA TYR A 91 -0.60 14.20 -0.07
C TYR A 91 -0.99 15.43 -0.87
N ILE A 92 -1.88 15.28 -1.85
CA ILE A 92 -2.27 16.39 -2.70
C ILE A 92 -3.00 17.48 -1.92
N SER A 93 -3.83 17.13 -0.93
CA SER A 93 -4.52 18.12 -0.10
C SER A 93 -3.53 19.05 0.60
N ARG A 94 -2.44 18.51 1.15
CA ARG A 94 -1.39 19.30 1.81
C ARG A 94 -0.61 20.18 0.85
N GLU A 95 -0.28 19.65 -0.34
CA GLU A 95 0.43 20.46 -1.34
C GLU A 95 -0.45 21.59 -1.86
N LEU A 96 -1.72 21.36 -2.09
CA LEU A 96 -2.68 22.40 -2.47
C LEU A 96 -2.87 23.43 -1.35
N GLU A 97 -2.91 23.00 -0.08
CA GLU A 97 -2.96 23.90 1.07
C GLU A 97 -1.74 24.84 1.10
N LYS A 98 -0.52 24.32 0.89
CA LYS A 98 0.70 25.14 0.80
C LYS A 98 0.65 26.13 -0.35
N LEU A 99 0.28 25.65 -1.55
CA LEU A 99 0.21 26.49 -2.75
C LEU A 99 -0.82 27.62 -2.62
N THR A 100 -1.86 27.41 -1.82
CA THR A 100 -2.93 28.40 -1.61
C THR A 100 -2.83 29.18 -0.31
N SER A 101 -1.83 28.91 0.53
CA SER A 101 -1.70 29.45 1.88
C SER A 101 -1.71 30.98 1.97
N GLN A 102 -1.22 31.67 0.93
CA GLN A 102 -1.20 33.15 0.85
C GLN A 102 -2.42 33.71 0.11
N GLN A 103 -3.41 32.90 -0.25
CA GLN A 103 -4.56 33.29 -1.02
C GLN A 103 -5.85 33.11 -0.21
N SER A 104 -6.79 34.04 -0.36
CA SER A 104 -8.10 33.92 0.30
C SER A 104 -9.04 33.07 -0.54
N LEU A 105 -9.31 31.86 -0.09
CA LEU A 105 -10.28 30.96 -0.72
C LEU A 105 -11.74 31.43 -0.53
N TYR A 106 -11.96 32.40 0.34
CA TYR A 106 -13.29 33.01 0.60
C TYR A 106 -13.57 34.25 -0.24
N SER A 107 -12.59 34.68 -1.05
CA SER A 107 -12.78 35.83 -1.94
C SER A 107 -13.56 35.41 -3.20
N SER A 108 -14.13 36.38 -3.91
CA SER A 108 -14.79 36.14 -5.20
C SER A 108 -13.81 35.86 -6.35
N LYS A 109 -12.50 35.96 -6.10
CA LYS A 109 -11.44 35.69 -7.09
C LYS A 109 -11.18 34.20 -7.17
N LEU A 110 -11.24 33.63 -8.38
CA LEU A 110 -10.88 32.23 -8.61
C LEU A 110 -9.38 31.99 -8.34
N VAL A 111 -9.10 31.08 -7.42
CA VAL A 111 -7.73 30.59 -7.14
C VAL A 111 -7.46 29.41 -8.04
N LYS A 112 -6.50 29.54 -8.96
CA LYS A 112 -6.07 28.45 -9.83
C LYS A 112 -4.91 27.68 -9.18
N VAL A 113 -4.92 26.35 -9.33
CA VAL A 113 -3.88 25.45 -8.87
C VAL A 113 -3.40 24.56 -10.02
N PRO A 114 -2.15 24.06 -9.98
CA PRO A 114 -1.67 23.11 -10.98
C PRO A 114 -2.51 21.83 -11.01
N THR A 115 -2.67 21.24 -12.19
CA THR A 115 -3.44 19.99 -12.36
C THR A 115 -2.68 18.82 -11.74
N PRO A 116 -3.22 18.11 -10.72
CA PRO A 116 -2.52 17.00 -10.08
C PRO A 116 -2.49 15.75 -10.96
N ARG A 117 -1.36 15.04 -10.93
CA ARG A 117 -1.15 13.76 -11.60
C ARG A 117 -0.45 12.80 -10.67
N PHE A 118 -0.93 11.54 -10.63
CA PHE A 118 -0.44 10.51 -9.72
C PHE A 118 0.04 9.31 -10.52
N ILE A 119 1.34 9.06 -10.48
CA ILE A 119 1.98 7.94 -11.18
C ILE A 119 2.76 7.11 -10.17
N VAL A 120 2.56 5.81 -10.19
CA VAL A 120 3.29 4.84 -9.38
C VAL A 120 4.09 3.92 -10.29
N PHE A 121 5.40 3.90 -10.09
CA PHE A 121 6.32 2.98 -10.74
C PHE A 121 6.45 1.72 -9.89
N TYR A 122 5.86 0.63 -10.38
CA TYR A 122 5.80 -0.64 -9.67
C TYR A 122 6.89 -1.59 -10.17
N ASN A 123 7.74 -2.04 -9.26
CA ASN A 123 8.78 -3.04 -9.53
C ASN A 123 8.64 -4.33 -8.72
N GLY A 124 7.47 -4.61 -8.15
CA GLY A 124 7.25 -5.82 -7.37
C GLY A 124 7.23 -7.10 -8.20
N LYS A 125 6.93 -8.24 -7.54
CA LYS A 125 7.01 -9.57 -8.15
C LYS A 125 5.88 -9.90 -9.13
N ASP A 126 4.73 -9.24 -9.04
CA ASP A 126 3.60 -9.49 -9.96
C ASP A 126 3.88 -8.86 -11.32
N THR A 127 4.18 -9.68 -12.29
CA THR A 127 4.45 -9.29 -13.68
C THR A 127 3.29 -9.60 -14.63
N SER A 128 2.11 -9.94 -14.11
CA SER A 128 0.95 -10.32 -14.92
C SER A 128 0.30 -9.15 -15.69
N TRP A 129 0.64 -7.90 -15.33
CA TRP A 129 0.06 -6.68 -15.89
C TRP A 129 1.13 -5.66 -16.27
N GLU A 130 0.78 -4.71 -17.13
CA GLU A 130 1.62 -3.58 -17.51
C GLU A 130 1.16 -2.26 -16.89
N ARG A 131 -0.16 -2.02 -16.89
CA ARG A 131 -0.76 -0.80 -16.36
C ARG A 131 -2.01 -1.13 -15.56
N LYS A 132 -2.17 -0.48 -14.41
CA LYS A 132 -3.40 -0.49 -13.60
C LYS A 132 -3.80 0.94 -13.29
N VAL A 133 -5.10 1.18 -13.12
CA VAL A 133 -5.62 2.44 -12.58
C VAL A 133 -6.40 2.10 -11.33
N LYS A 134 -6.03 2.72 -10.22
CA LYS A 134 -6.74 2.64 -8.94
C LYS A 134 -7.54 3.91 -8.74
N LYS A 135 -8.76 3.76 -8.26
CA LYS A 135 -9.69 4.86 -8.03
C LYS A 135 -9.95 5.04 -6.54
N LEU A 136 -10.19 6.27 -6.11
CA LEU A 136 -10.59 6.53 -4.74
C LEU A 136 -11.93 5.89 -4.41
N SER A 137 -12.86 5.85 -5.36
CA SER A 137 -14.14 5.16 -5.23
C SER A 137 -14.03 3.66 -4.97
N ASP A 138 -12.88 3.04 -5.24
CA ASP A 138 -12.67 1.61 -4.93
C ASP A 138 -12.66 1.33 -3.41
N VAL A 139 -12.35 2.33 -2.57
CA VAL A 139 -12.30 2.19 -1.11
C VAL A 139 -13.58 2.66 -0.39
N TYR A 140 -14.58 3.14 -1.13
CA TYR A 140 -15.86 3.54 -0.54
C TYR A 140 -16.66 2.32 -0.09
N GLU A 141 -17.24 2.39 1.11
CA GLU A 141 -18.08 1.34 1.66
C GLU A 141 -19.33 1.12 0.78
N GLN A 142 -19.95 2.21 0.33
CA GLN A 142 -21.06 2.16 -0.62
C GLN A 142 -20.55 2.46 -2.04
N LYS A 143 -20.77 1.51 -2.95
CA LYS A 143 -20.39 1.68 -4.36
C LYS A 143 -21.32 2.67 -5.04
N THR A 144 -20.73 3.54 -5.87
CA THR A 144 -21.44 4.53 -6.69
C THR A 144 -20.73 4.69 -8.04
N ASP A 145 -21.49 4.84 -9.09
CA ASP A 145 -20.97 5.07 -10.44
C ASP A 145 -20.58 6.55 -10.66
N ASN A 146 -21.12 7.45 -9.85
CA ASN A 146 -20.85 8.87 -9.92
C ASN A 146 -20.45 9.43 -8.54
N PRO A 147 -19.21 9.21 -8.09
CA PRO A 147 -18.72 9.72 -6.82
C PRO A 147 -18.50 11.24 -6.88
N GLU A 148 -18.93 11.96 -5.85
CA GLU A 148 -18.68 13.40 -5.70
C GLU A 148 -17.18 13.71 -5.54
N LEU A 149 -16.40 12.78 -5.01
CA LEU A 149 -14.95 12.87 -4.91
C LEU A 149 -14.29 11.67 -5.58
N GLU A 150 -13.50 11.93 -6.61
CA GLU A 150 -12.72 10.90 -7.32
C GLU A 150 -11.27 11.33 -7.49
N LEU A 151 -10.34 10.38 -7.22
CA LEU A 151 -8.92 10.51 -7.50
C LEU A 151 -8.45 9.21 -8.17
N ARG A 152 -7.66 9.33 -9.22
CA ARG A 152 -7.15 8.19 -9.98
C ARG A 152 -5.64 8.14 -9.92
N VAL A 153 -5.10 6.99 -9.54
CA VAL A 153 -3.66 6.72 -9.52
C VAL A 153 -3.33 5.73 -10.63
N THR A 154 -2.45 6.12 -11.52
CA THR A 154 -1.94 5.23 -12.58
C THR A 154 -0.70 4.50 -12.07
N MET A 155 -0.75 3.18 -12.08
CA MET A 155 0.39 2.32 -11.78
C MET A 155 0.99 1.78 -13.08
N LEU A 156 2.30 1.93 -13.24
CA LEU A 156 3.08 1.44 -14.37
C LEU A 156 4.04 0.35 -13.88
N ASN A 157 3.90 -0.85 -14.41
CA ASN A 157 4.81 -1.95 -14.08
C ASN A 157 6.11 -1.75 -14.85
N ILE A 158 7.20 -1.46 -14.11
CA ILE A 158 8.51 -1.15 -14.70
C ILE A 158 9.46 -2.36 -14.72
N ASN A 159 9.01 -3.57 -14.38
CA ASN A 159 9.84 -4.75 -14.52
C ASN A 159 10.26 -4.96 -15.99
N LEU A 160 11.44 -5.57 -16.19
CA LEU A 160 11.96 -5.83 -17.54
C LEU A 160 10.94 -6.65 -18.36
N GLY A 161 10.76 -6.27 -19.62
CA GLY A 161 9.75 -6.82 -20.52
C GLY A 161 8.35 -6.22 -20.37
N LYS A 162 8.14 -5.26 -19.45
CA LYS A 162 6.91 -4.50 -19.31
C LYS A 162 7.08 -3.06 -19.75
N ASN A 163 5.97 -2.44 -20.21
CA ASN A 163 5.96 -1.05 -20.68
C ASN A 163 7.15 -0.72 -21.61
N SER A 164 7.38 -1.54 -22.62
CA SER A 164 8.56 -1.46 -23.49
C SER A 164 8.77 -0.08 -24.13
N GLU A 165 7.69 0.62 -24.50
CA GLU A 165 7.77 1.96 -25.05
C GLU A 165 8.25 3.00 -24.03
N LEU A 166 7.82 2.89 -22.77
CA LEU A 166 8.31 3.72 -21.66
C LEU A 166 9.82 3.47 -21.46
N MET A 167 10.23 2.20 -21.45
CA MET A 167 11.63 1.80 -21.25
C MET A 167 12.54 2.29 -22.40
N LYS A 168 12.06 2.27 -23.65
CA LYS A 168 12.79 2.82 -24.79
C LYS A 168 12.97 4.33 -24.70
N LYS A 169 11.94 5.04 -24.21
CA LYS A 169 11.96 6.51 -24.11
C LYS A 169 12.73 7.03 -22.91
N CYS A 170 12.85 6.26 -21.82
CA CYS A 170 13.59 6.64 -20.63
C CYS A 170 14.72 5.64 -20.35
N LYS A 171 15.89 5.92 -20.93
CA LYS A 171 17.10 5.09 -20.78
C LYS A 171 17.46 4.89 -19.31
N THR A 172 17.43 5.95 -18.51
CA THR A 172 17.73 5.92 -17.06
C THR A 172 16.81 4.95 -16.30
N LEU A 173 15.51 4.92 -16.63
CA LEU A 173 14.55 3.98 -16.01
C LEU A 173 14.86 2.53 -16.41
N PHE A 174 15.19 2.31 -17.68
CA PHE A 174 15.57 0.99 -18.17
C PHE A 174 16.86 0.48 -17.49
N GLU A 175 17.87 1.32 -17.38
CA GLU A 175 19.14 1.01 -16.71
C GLU A 175 18.92 0.74 -15.20
N TYR A 176 18.04 1.51 -14.56
CA TYR A 176 17.65 1.26 -13.17
C TYR A 176 17.06 -0.16 -13.00
N MET A 177 16.17 -0.58 -13.89
CA MET A 177 15.59 -1.91 -13.82
C MET A 177 16.59 -3.03 -14.15
N GLN A 178 17.56 -2.79 -15.03
CA GLN A 178 18.67 -3.74 -15.25
C GLN A 178 19.50 -3.92 -13.97
N TYR A 179 19.79 -2.84 -13.27
CA TYR A 179 20.47 -2.91 -11.97
C TYR A 179 19.66 -3.71 -10.95
N VAL A 180 18.36 -3.40 -10.78
CA VAL A 180 17.45 -4.10 -9.85
C VAL A 180 17.42 -5.61 -10.14
N GLU A 181 17.34 -6.00 -11.41
CA GLU A 181 17.34 -7.42 -11.80
C GLU A 181 18.67 -8.13 -11.48
N LYS A 182 19.81 -7.44 -11.64
CA LYS A 182 21.11 -7.98 -11.22
C LYS A 182 21.16 -8.21 -9.71
N VAL A 183 20.69 -7.25 -8.91
CA VAL A 183 20.61 -7.40 -7.45
C VAL A 183 19.72 -8.60 -7.10
N ARG A 184 18.53 -8.71 -7.69
CA ARG A 184 17.61 -9.83 -7.47
C ARG A 184 18.22 -11.18 -7.82
N LYS A 185 18.92 -11.26 -8.94
CA LYS A 185 19.63 -12.46 -9.38
C LYS A 185 20.68 -12.89 -8.37
N TYR A 186 21.50 -11.96 -7.89
CA TYR A 186 22.60 -12.29 -6.98
C TYR A 186 22.13 -12.61 -5.57
N THR A 187 21.06 -11.99 -5.09
CA THR A 187 20.48 -12.31 -3.76
C THR A 187 19.90 -13.72 -3.65
N SER A 188 19.72 -14.43 -4.76
CA SER A 188 19.36 -15.86 -4.73
C SER A 188 20.51 -16.79 -4.34
N SER A 189 21.77 -16.34 -4.45
CA SER A 189 22.98 -17.20 -4.27
C SER A 189 23.99 -16.63 -3.28
N MET A 190 23.86 -15.38 -2.86
CA MET A 190 24.80 -14.73 -1.92
C MET A 190 24.06 -13.75 -1.00
N ASN A 191 24.74 -13.30 0.06
CA ASN A 191 24.15 -12.31 0.97
C ASN A 191 23.95 -10.96 0.29
N ILE A 192 23.06 -10.14 0.85
CA ILE A 192 22.59 -8.89 0.21
C ILE A 192 23.76 -7.91 -0.04
N SER A 193 24.67 -7.74 0.90
CA SER A 193 25.80 -6.81 0.75
C SER A 193 26.70 -7.19 -0.43
N GLN A 194 27.04 -8.47 -0.54
CA GLN A 194 27.84 -9.00 -1.66
C GLN A 194 27.08 -8.90 -2.99
N ALA A 195 25.77 -9.19 -2.97
CA ALA A 195 24.91 -9.11 -4.16
C ALA A 195 24.83 -7.69 -4.72
N VAL A 196 24.63 -6.71 -3.85
CA VAL A 196 24.56 -5.29 -4.21
C VAL A 196 25.91 -4.79 -4.71
N GLU A 197 27.00 -5.05 -3.98
CA GLU A 197 28.34 -4.63 -4.41
C GLU A 197 28.71 -5.23 -5.77
N ARG A 198 28.41 -6.50 -5.98
CA ARG A 198 28.63 -7.16 -7.27
C ARG A 198 27.80 -6.52 -8.38
N ALA A 199 26.51 -6.30 -8.15
CA ALA A 199 25.63 -5.66 -9.13
C ALA A 199 26.11 -4.26 -9.51
N VAL A 200 26.50 -3.43 -8.51
CA VAL A 200 27.06 -2.09 -8.74
C VAL A 200 28.33 -2.16 -9.58
N ASN A 201 29.28 -3.02 -9.22
CA ASN A 201 30.54 -3.14 -9.95
C ASN A 201 30.35 -3.63 -11.39
N GLU A 202 29.43 -4.55 -11.64
CA GLU A 202 29.11 -5.04 -12.98
C GLU A 202 28.36 -3.96 -13.79
N CYS A 203 27.40 -3.27 -13.21
CA CYS A 203 26.70 -2.17 -13.86
C CYS A 203 27.65 -1.07 -14.31
N ILE A 204 28.60 -0.67 -13.46
CA ILE A 204 29.63 0.30 -13.84
C ILE A 204 30.44 -0.18 -15.04
N LYS A 205 30.88 -1.46 -15.04
CA LYS A 205 31.67 -2.03 -16.16
C LYS A 205 30.88 -2.12 -17.46
N GLU A 206 29.58 -2.34 -17.38
CA GLU A 206 28.70 -2.47 -18.54
C GLU A 206 28.12 -1.13 -19.01
N GLY A 207 28.43 -0.02 -18.34
CA GLY A 207 27.91 1.31 -18.68
C GLY A 207 26.46 1.55 -18.22
N ILE A 208 25.92 0.70 -17.34
CA ILE A 208 24.57 0.80 -16.81
C ILE A 208 24.58 1.75 -15.60
N LEU A 209 23.90 2.90 -15.68
CA LEU A 209 23.93 3.95 -14.64
C LEU A 209 25.36 4.31 -14.22
N ALA A 210 26.36 4.16 -15.11
CA ALA A 210 27.77 4.16 -14.73
C ALA A 210 28.20 5.46 -14.05
N ASP A 211 27.88 6.62 -14.63
CA ASP A 211 28.24 7.93 -14.08
C ASP A 211 27.61 8.18 -12.71
N PHE A 212 26.34 7.82 -12.56
CA PHE A 212 25.63 7.91 -11.29
C PHE A 212 26.24 6.99 -10.22
N LEU A 213 26.48 5.72 -10.57
CA LEU A 213 27.01 4.72 -9.62
C LEU A 213 28.47 5.00 -9.26
N LEU A 214 29.28 5.54 -10.16
CA LEU A 214 30.66 5.95 -9.85
C LEU A 214 30.67 7.11 -8.86
N LYS A 215 29.83 8.11 -9.08
CA LYS A 215 29.72 9.31 -8.23
C LYS A 215 29.15 9.00 -6.85
N ASN A 216 28.18 8.08 -6.78
CA ASN A 216 27.37 7.84 -5.56
C ASN A 216 27.52 6.40 -5.03
N LYS A 217 28.64 5.71 -5.33
CA LYS A 217 28.79 4.26 -5.07
C LYS A 217 28.47 3.84 -3.65
N ALA A 218 29.03 4.51 -2.66
CA ALA A 218 28.85 4.15 -1.25
C ALA A 218 27.41 4.32 -0.81
N GLU A 219 26.77 5.41 -1.21
CA GLU A 219 25.37 5.70 -0.90
C GLU A 219 24.43 4.74 -1.63
N ALA A 220 24.67 4.47 -2.91
CA ALA A 220 23.88 3.54 -3.71
C ALA A 220 23.91 2.12 -3.13
N VAL A 221 25.08 1.63 -2.70
CA VAL A 221 25.25 0.33 -2.04
C VAL A 221 24.47 0.31 -0.72
N GLN A 222 24.62 1.32 0.10
CA GLN A 222 23.98 1.39 1.41
C GLN A 222 22.44 1.47 1.30
N MET A 223 21.95 2.29 0.40
CA MET A 223 20.51 2.43 0.12
C MET A 223 19.88 1.14 -0.39
N SER A 224 20.55 0.47 -1.33
CA SER A 224 20.03 -0.77 -1.90
C SER A 224 19.98 -1.91 -0.88
N ILE A 225 20.96 -2.00 0.02
CA ILE A 225 20.95 -2.97 1.12
C ILE A 225 19.75 -2.68 2.05
N PHE A 226 19.56 -1.43 2.41
CA PHE A 226 18.47 -1.02 3.30
C PHE A 226 17.08 -1.27 2.70
N GLU A 227 16.88 -0.88 1.43
CA GLU A 227 15.63 -1.10 0.71
C GLU A 227 15.24 -2.59 0.65
N TYR A 228 16.24 -3.46 0.43
CA TYR A 228 16.03 -4.90 0.37
C TYR A 228 15.73 -5.53 1.73
N ASP A 229 16.38 -5.08 2.79
CA ASP A 229 16.14 -5.54 4.16
C ASP A 229 14.76 -5.09 4.67
N GLU A 230 14.36 -3.84 4.40
CA GLU A 230 13.02 -3.34 4.70
C GLU A 230 11.93 -4.16 3.96
N GLU A 231 12.16 -4.46 2.70
CA GLU A 231 11.21 -5.28 1.91
C GLU A 231 11.06 -6.70 2.49
N LYS A 232 12.16 -7.30 2.94
CA LYS A 232 12.18 -8.61 3.58
C LYS A 232 11.45 -8.59 4.92
N GLU A 233 11.73 -7.61 5.77
CA GLU A 233 11.08 -7.44 7.07
C GLU A 233 9.57 -7.22 6.92
N MET A 234 9.15 -6.37 5.99
CA MET A 234 7.74 -6.15 5.69
C MET A 234 7.02 -7.41 5.19
N LYS A 235 7.71 -8.32 4.49
CA LYS A 235 7.12 -9.61 4.10
C LYS A 235 6.90 -10.52 5.30
N LEU A 236 7.84 -10.59 6.23
CA LEU A 236 7.70 -11.37 7.45
C LEU A 236 6.53 -10.84 8.30
N ILE A 237 6.48 -9.54 8.53
CA ILE A 237 5.37 -8.90 9.27
C ILE A 237 4.01 -9.24 8.64
N ARG A 238 3.88 -9.17 7.31
CA ARG A 238 2.62 -9.51 6.63
C ARG A 238 2.25 -10.99 6.77
N GLN A 239 3.25 -11.86 6.78
CA GLN A 239 3.04 -13.28 6.98
C GLN A 239 2.52 -13.55 8.38
N ASP A 240 3.14 -12.95 9.39
CA ASP A 240 2.74 -13.07 10.80
C ASP A 240 1.32 -12.50 11.03
N GLU A 241 1.02 -11.32 10.48
CA GLU A 241 -0.32 -10.71 10.55
C GLU A 241 -1.38 -11.58 9.90
N ARG A 242 -1.06 -12.22 8.76
CA ARG A 242 -1.95 -13.16 8.09
C ARG A 242 -2.23 -14.39 8.95
N GLU A 243 -1.20 -14.97 9.57
CA GLU A 243 -1.35 -16.13 10.46
C GLU A 243 -2.19 -15.78 11.68
N ILE A 244 -1.94 -14.64 12.32
CA ILE A 244 -2.74 -14.12 13.43
C ILE A 244 -4.20 -13.91 13.00
N GLY A 245 -4.43 -13.32 11.83
CA GLY A 245 -5.77 -13.11 11.27
C GLY A 245 -6.53 -14.42 11.04
N ILE A 246 -5.86 -15.43 10.51
CA ILE A 246 -6.43 -16.78 10.29
C ILE A 246 -6.81 -17.40 11.64
N GLN A 247 -5.91 -17.39 12.63
CA GLN A 247 -6.18 -17.95 13.95
C GLN A 247 -7.35 -17.24 14.66
N GLN A 248 -7.41 -15.92 14.57
CA GLN A 248 -8.54 -15.15 15.10
C GLN A 248 -9.87 -15.49 14.38
N GLY A 249 -9.81 -15.65 13.06
CA GLY A 249 -10.95 -16.05 12.23
C GLY A 249 -11.49 -17.43 12.63
N ILE A 250 -10.60 -18.41 12.75
CA ILE A 250 -10.94 -19.76 13.22
C ILE A 250 -11.56 -19.72 14.61
N ARG A 251 -10.94 -19.02 15.56
CA ARG A 251 -11.46 -18.89 16.93
C ARG A 251 -12.86 -18.25 16.97
N LYS A 252 -13.07 -17.18 16.19
CA LYS A 252 -14.39 -16.54 16.08
C LYS A 252 -15.41 -17.48 15.43
N GLY A 253 -15.03 -18.18 14.36
CA GLY A 253 -15.89 -19.14 13.67
C GLY A 253 -16.32 -20.31 14.55
N VAL A 254 -15.38 -20.93 15.28
CA VAL A 254 -15.66 -21.99 16.24
C VAL A 254 -16.60 -21.53 17.34
N ASN A 255 -16.33 -20.35 17.93
CA ASN A 255 -17.20 -19.81 18.98
C ASN A 255 -18.61 -19.47 18.47
N LYS A 256 -18.73 -18.94 17.25
CA LYS A 256 -20.01 -18.65 16.62
C LYS A 256 -20.77 -19.96 16.34
N GLY A 257 -20.14 -20.91 15.67
CA GLY A 257 -20.73 -22.21 15.36
C GLY A 257 -21.18 -22.98 16.61
N ARG A 258 -20.38 -22.94 17.69
CA ARG A 258 -20.77 -23.55 18.98
C ARG A 258 -22.03 -22.90 19.57
N LYS A 259 -22.11 -21.55 19.55
CA LYS A 259 -23.33 -20.85 20.08
C LYS A 259 -24.56 -21.15 19.23
N GLU A 260 -24.42 -21.16 17.90
CA GLU A 260 -25.51 -21.50 16.98
C GLU A 260 -25.93 -22.94 17.13
N GLY A 261 -25.00 -23.89 17.23
CA GLY A 261 -25.31 -25.30 17.48
C GLY A 261 -26.04 -25.54 18.82
N ILE A 262 -25.62 -24.87 19.91
CA ILE A 262 -26.33 -24.96 21.19
C ILE A 262 -27.75 -24.39 21.07
N ARG A 263 -27.93 -23.25 20.40
CA ARG A 263 -29.22 -22.61 20.20
C ARG A 263 -30.16 -23.50 19.39
N GLU A 264 -29.69 -24.12 18.34
CA GLU A 264 -30.49 -25.04 17.51
C GLU A 264 -30.83 -26.31 18.28
N SER A 265 -29.90 -26.84 19.10
CA SER A 265 -30.16 -27.98 19.97
C SER A 265 -31.24 -27.69 21.01
N ILE A 266 -31.20 -26.50 21.60
CA ILE A 266 -32.25 -26.04 22.56
C ILE A 266 -33.61 -25.96 21.85
N LYS A 267 -33.67 -25.38 20.67
CA LYS A 267 -34.88 -25.28 19.87
C LYS A 267 -35.48 -26.64 19.53
N CYS A 268 -34.66 -27.55 18.96
CA CYS A 268 -35.14 -28.91 18.67
C CYS A 268 -35.63 -29.65 19.90
N PHE A 269 -34.94 -29.49 21.05
CA PHE A 269 -35.33 -30.09 22.30
C PHE A 269 -36.68 -29.54 22.81
N ILE A 270 -36.91 -28.22 22.72
CA ILE A 270 -38.20 -27.60 23.13
C ILE A 270 -39.32 -28.12 22.24
N LEU A 271 -39.12 -28.08 20.90
CA LEU A 271 -40.17 -28.56 19.96
C LEU A 271 -40.53 -30.02 20.23
N TYR A 272 -39.54 -30.92 20.38
CA TYR A 272 -39.76 -32.30 20.74
C TYR A 272 -40.58 -32.44 22.05
N CYS A 273 -40.23 -31.68 23.12
CA CYS A 273 -40.95 -31.73 24.38
C CYS A 273 -42.39 -31.19 24.26
N LEU A 274 -42.65 -30.22 23.37
CA LEU A 274 -44.01 -29.71 23.11
C LEU A 274 -44.85 -30.73 22.34
N GLU A 275 -44.30 -31.40 21.33
CA GLU A 275 -44.95 -32.50 20.61
C GLU A 275 -45.34 -33.65 21.55
N GLU A 276 -44.47 -34.02 22.50
CA GLU A 276 -44.71 -35.05 23.50
C GLU A 276 -45.61 -34.57 24.67
N GLN A 277 -46.19 -33.37 24.62
CA GLN A 277 -47.07 -32.77 25.61
C GLN A 277 -46.49 -32.75 27.04
N ILE A 278 -45.16 -32.59 27.17
CA ILE A 278 -44.47 -32.50 28.44
C ILE A 278 -44.83 -31.18 29.13
N GLN A 279 -45.11 -31.24 30.44
CA GLN A 279 -45.43 -30.05 31.26
C GLN A 279 -44.31 -29.03 31.25
N GLU A 280 -44.66 -27.76 31.14
CA GLU A 280 -43.73 -26.63 30.99
C GLU A 280 -42.65 -26.58 32.06
N GLU A 281 -43.02 -26.79 33.35
CA GLU A 281 -42.07 -26.83 34.45
C GLU A 281 -41.02 -27.94 34.27
N SER A 282 -41.40 -29.08 33.76
CA SER A 282 -40.48 -30.18 33.46
C SER A 282 -39.52 -29.84 32.31
N ILE A 283 -40.00 -29.12 31.31
CA ILE A 283 -39.16 -28.63 30.21
C ILE A 283 -38.11 -27.64 30.72
N VAL A 284 -38.54 -26.68 31.55
CA VAL A 284 -37.65 -25.68 32.17
C VAL A 284 -36.56 -26.34 33.01
N LEU A 285 -36.89 -27.30 33.85
CA LEU A 285 -35.92 -28.04 34.67
C LEU A 285 -34.90 -28.81 33.80
N LYS A 286 -35.38 -29.44 32.72
CA LYS A 286 -34.48 -30.15 31.78
C LYS A 286 -33.58 -29.20 31.01
N LEU A 287 -34.09 -28.03 30.57
CA LEU A 287 -33.29 -27.00 29.91
C LEU A 287 -32.19 -26.47 30.83
N GLN A 288 -32.50 -26.24 32.10
CA GLN A 288 -31.50 -25.83 33.06
C GLN A 288 -30.45 -26.90 33.30
N ARG A 289 -30.85 -28.18 33.43
CA ARG A 289 -29.93 -29.28 33.72
C ARG A 289 -29.02 -29.63 32.51
N ILE A 290 -29.56 -29.61 31.29
CA ILE A 290 -28.85 -30.08 30.10
C ILE A 290 -28.05 -28.95 29.44
N PHE A 291 -28.63 -27.77 29.34
CA PHE A 291 -28.06 -26.65 28.59
C PHE A 291 -27.61 -25.48 29.46
N GLY A 292 -27.87 -25.52 30.76
CA GLY A 292 -27.55 -24.41 31.68
C GLY A 292 -28.41 -23.16 31.49
N VAL A 293 -29.58 -23.27 30.84
CA VAL A 293 -30.50 -22.16 30.60
C VAL A 293 -31.21 -21.76 31.89
N LEU A 294 -31.22 -20.47 32.21
CA LEU A 294 -31.90 -19.96 33.39
C LEU A 294 -33.42 -20.17 33.26
N PRO A 295 -34.15 -20.43 34.37
CA PRO A 295 -35.58 -20.72 34.35
C PRO A 295 -36.42 -19.70 33.59
N ASP A 296 -36.18 -18.39 33.78
CA ASP A 296 -36.94 -17.32 33.13
C ASP A 296 -36.66 -17.27 31.61
N GLU A 297 -35.41 -17.52 31.21
CA GLU A 297 -35.02 -17.63 29.80
C GLU A 297 -35.64 -18.89 29.18
N GLY A 298 -35.67 -19.99 29.90
CA GLY A 298 -36.34 -21.23 29.50
C GLY A 298 -37.83 -21.05 29.20
N ARG A 299 -38.58 -20.40 30.06
CA ARG A 299 -40.00 -20.06 29.87
C ARG A 299 -40.17 -19.16 28.62
N ARG A 300 -39.30 -18.19 28.47
CA ARG A 300 -39.33 -17.28 27.32
C ARG A 300 -39.11 -18.02 25.99
N LEU A 301 -38.14 -18.93 25.94
CA LEU A 301 -37.87 -19.76 24.76
C LEU A 301 -39.04 -20.71 24.45
N ILE A 302 -39.62 -21.36 25.45
CA ILE A 302 -40.80 -22.23 25.27
C ILE A 302 -41.98 -21.42 24.69
N SER A 303 -42.27 -20.24 25.25
CA SER A 303 -43.31 -19.35 24.75
C SER A 303 -43.03 -18.88 23.28
N LEU A 304 -41.78 -18.65 22.92
CA LEU A 304 -41.39 -18.25 21.58
C LEU A 304 -41.71 -19.36 20.55
N TYR A 305 -41.37 -20.60 20.86
CA TYR A 305 -41.53 -21.73 19.93
C TYR A 305 -42.94 -22.31 19.91
N ARG A 306 -43.76 -22.12 20.99
CA ARG A 306 -45.18 -22.48 21.00
C ARG A 306 -46.05 -21.59 20.09
N LYS A 307 -45.60 -20.39 19.73
CA LYS A 307 -46.32 -19.44 18.83
C LYS A 307 -46.03 -19.66 17.35
N VAL A 308 -45.19 -20.63 16.99
CA VAL A 308 -44.79 -20.88 15.58
C VAL A 308 -45.62 -22.04 14.97
N GLU A 309 -46.49 -22.69 15.77
CA GLU A 309 -47.58 -23.55 15.27
C GLU A 309 -48.88 -22.72 15.10
#